data_da551ee81fb18ee3cad266c9d634c5b4
#
_entry.id   da551ee81fb18ee3cad266c9d634c5b4
#
_cell.length_a   1.000
_cell.length_b   1.000
_cell.length_c   1.000
_cell.angle_alpha   90.00
_cell.angle_beta   90.00
_cell.angle_gamma   90.00
#
_symmetry.space_group_name_H-M   'P 1'
#
loop_
_entity.id
_entity.type
_entity.pdbx_description
1 polymer ?
#
loop_
_entity_poly.entity_id
_entity_poly.type
_entity_poly.pdbx_seq_one_letter_code
_entity_poly.pdbx_strand_id
1 'polypeptide(L)'
;MNSKKQNYVALAFLFIMMILAAIVENTKGIFIPVFKQEFGVNDNTISNLLISTSAAYMVLTFIGGMLCEKFGQKKVFLAGLMVIFLSLIFLSFTKNYLMLYTGMVISSAGIAMVAISCNTVLPILALTAQNVIMNVMHACYGLGSSVGQGLFGSLTARGVNWRTMYFFVGLVYLAVFICFIFVKIPRTEIVKEKDKMTIIEALSNKVIVAYMLALGLYVFTEQGISNWFVNYMKYGYNINEQKAGMYLSLFFAIFTIGRLFGGFVVEKRGYFNILYKTLIIGAALCILGLLLGRNGMVIISVSGLFFSITFPTTV
;
A
#
# COMPACT_ATOMS: atom_id res chain seq x y z
N MET A 1 7.88 -30.96 -12.85
CA MET A 1 7.16 -30.39 -11.70
C MET A 1 5.81 -29.89 -12.20
N ASN A 2 4.70 -30.34 -11.63
CA ASN A 2 3.33 -30.13 -12.15
C ASN A 2 3.03 -28.62 -12.27
N SER A 3 2.48 -28.14 -13.38
CA SER A 3 2.18 -26.73 -13.64
C SER A 3 1.33 -26.09 -12.51
N LYS A 4 0.39 -26.83 -11.95
CA LYS A 4 -0.40 -26.43 -10.78
C LYS A 4 0.46 -26.09 -9.55
N LYS A 5 1.48 -26.91 -9.24
CA LYS A 5 2.35 -26.68 -8.08
C LYS A 5 3.24 -25.43 -8.26
N GLN A 6 3.63 -25.11 -9.49
CA GLN A 6 4.38 -23.89 -9.81
C GLN A 6 3.50 -22.63 -9.63
N ASN A 7 2.23 -22.70 -10.00
CA ASN A 7 1.29 -21.59 -9.83
C ASN A 7 1.05 -21.27 -8.34
N TYR A 8 0.93 -22.28 -7.46
CA TYR A 8 0.79 -22.06 -6.02
C TYR A 8 2.01 -21.40 -5.39
N VAL A 9 3.24 -21.80 -5.81
CA VAL A 9 4.47 -21.16 -5.33
C VAL A 9 4.52 -19.71 -5.78
N ALA A 10 4.19 -19.40 -7.03
CA ALA A 10 4.15 -18.04 -7.53
C ALA A 10 3.11 -17.19 -6.77
N LEU A 11 1.90 -17.72 -6.53
CA LEU A 11 0.85 -17.04 -5.74
C LEU A 11 1.31 -16.73 -4.31
N ALA A 12 1.94 -17.71 -3.64
CA ALA A 12 2.48 -17.50 -2.29
C ALA A 12 3.52 -16.36 -2.27
N PHE A 13 4.39 -16.29 -3.28
CA PHE A 13 5.34 -15.16 -3.41
C PHE A 13 4.63 -13.83 -3.62
N LEU A 14 3.57 -13.76 -4.44
CA LEU A 14 2.80 -12.52 -4.62
C LEU A 14 2.17 -12.06 -3.31
N PHE A 15 1.61 -12.96 -2.52
CA PHE A 15 1.02 -12.64 -1.21
C PHE A 15 2.07 -12.15 -0.21
N ILE A 16 3.23 -12.83 -0.11
CA ILE A 16 4.35 -12.38 0.73
C ILE A 16 4.81 -10.97 0.28
N MET A 17 4.91 -10.74 -1.02
CA MET A 17 5.32 -9.44 -1.54
C MET A 17 4.34 -8.32 -1.23
N MET A 18 3.03 -8.60 -1.24
CA MET A 18 2.03 -7.61 -0.84
C MET A 18 2.15 -7.26 0.65
N ILE A 19 2.44 -8.24 1.50
CA ILE A 19 2.71 -8.01 2.93
C ILE A 19 3.95 -7.12 3.09
N LEU A 20 5.07 -7.47 2.44
CA LEU A 20 6.32 -6.72 2.53
C LEU A 20 6.21 -5.31 1.94
N ALA A 21 5.55 -5.16 0.79
CA ALA A 21 5.31 -3.86 0.18
C ALA A 21 4.50 -2.95 1.10
N ALA A 22 3.44 -3.49 1.74
CA ALA A 22 2.63 -2.76 2.69
C ALA A 22 3.41 -2.33 3.94
N ILE A 23 4.30 -3.18 4.45
CA ILE A 23 5.19 -2.84 5.57
C ILE A 23 6.04 -1.61 5.20
N VAL A 24 6.72 -1.62 4.05
CA VAL A 24 7.58 -0.50 3.64
C VAL A 24 6.78 0.77 3.35
N GLU A 25 5.67 0.65 2.61
CA GLU A 25 4.87 1.80 2.19
C GLU A 25 4.23 2.51 3.39
N ASN A 26 3.69 1.77 4.34
CA ASN A 26 2.88 2.34 5.42
C ASN A 26 3.70 2.70 6.69
N THR A 27 4.94 2.23 6.84
CA THR A 27 5.80 2.63 7.97
C THR A 27 6.22 4.10 7.92
N LYS A 28 6.09 4.78 6.79
CA LYS A 28 6.34 6.23 6.66
C LYS A 28 5.58 7.01 7.74
N GLY A 29 4.30 6.69 7.96
CA GLY A 29 3.46 7.37 8.95
C GLY A 29 4.00 7.26 10.38
N ILE A 30 4.60 6.12 10.76
CA ILE A 30 5.23 5.93 12.08
C ILE A 30 6.47 6.83 12.22
N PHE A 31 7.24 6.99 11.15
CA PHE A 31 8.52 7.70 11.19
C PHE A 31 8.41 9.20 10.93
N ILE A 32 7.28 9.73 10.45
CA ILE A 32 7.12 11.18 10.23
C ILE A 32 7.50 12.00 11.45
N PRO A 33 7.03 11.70 12.68
CA PRO A 33 7.45 12.45 13.85
C PRO A 33 8.94 12.37 14.12
N VAL A 34 9.57 11.22 13.85
CA VAL A 34 11.01 11.00 14.00
C VAL A 34 11.80 11.82 12.99
N PHE A 35 11.37 11.81 11.72
CA PHE A 35 12.01 12.60 10.65
C PHE A 35 11.92 14.10 10.91
N LYS A 36 10.75 14.58 11.38
CA LYS A 36 10.58 15.99 11.73
C LYS A 36 11.56 16.41 12.83
N GLN A 37 11.68 15.60 13.88
CA GLN A 37 12.55 15.90 15.00
C GLN A 37 14.04 15.81 14.63
N GLU A 38 14.42 14.76 13.88
CA GLU A 38 15.83 14.49 13.54
C GLU A 38 16.39 15.47 12.51
N PHE A 39 15.60 15.82 11.49
CA PHE A 39 16.05 16.71 10.41
C PHE A 39 15.60 18.16 10.57
N GLY A 40 14.88 18.48 11.65
CA GLY A 40 14.39 19.84 11.90
C GLY A 40 13.41 20.36 10.83
N VAL A 41 12.63 19.47 10.20
CA VAL A 41 11.73 19.82 9.11
C VAL A 41 10.28 19.96 9.58
N ASN A 42 9.53 20.83 8.89
CA ASN A 42 8.13 21.10 9.20
C ASN A 42 7.17 20.19 8.41
N ASP A 43 5.86 20.31 8.69
CA ASP A 43 4.83 19.51 8.05
C ASP A 43 4.73 19.76 6.54
N ASN A 44 4.98 20.98 6.06
CA ASN A 44 4.99 21.27 4.62
C ASN A 44 6.12 20.52 3.91
N THR A 45 7.30 20.44 4.53
CA THR A 45 8.45 19.73 3.97
C THR A 45 8.16 18.22 3.91
N ILE A 46 7.54 17.66 4.94
CA ILE A 46 7.09 16.26 4.94
C ILE A 46 5.98 16.04 3.90
N SER A 47 5.03 16.97 3.78
CA SER A 47 3.97 16.87 2.76
C SER A 47 4.57 16.82 1.34
N ASN A 48 5.58 17.64 1.04
CA ASN A 48 6.28 17.60 -0.23
C ASN A 48 6.97 16.24 -0.49
N LEU A 49 7.56 15.63 0.55
CA LEU A 49 8.10 14.27 0.46
C LEU A 49 7.00 13.27 0.11
N LEU A 50 5.85 13.30 0.80
CA LEU A 50 4.74 12.37 0.56
C LEU A 50 4.12 12.56 -0.82
N ILE A 51 3.97 13.80 -1.29
CA ILE A 51 3.50 14.11 -2.66
C ILE A 51 4.46 13.53 -3.68
N SER A 52 5.76 13.74 -3.50
CA SER A 52 6.78 13.24 -4.43
C SER A 52 6.87 11.72 -4.46
N THR A 53 6.73 11.05 -3.31
CA THR A 53 6.67 9.58 -3.26
C THR A 53 5.41 9.06 -3.98
N SER A 54 4.26 9.70 -3.80
CA SER A 54 3.01 9.34 -4.48
C SER A 54 3.09 9.61 -6.00
N ALA A 55 3.71 10.71 -6.42
CA ALA A 55 3.94 11.01 -7.83
C ALA A 55 4.88 9.98 -8.47
N ALA A 56 5.97 9.62 -7.80
CA ALA A 56 6.88 8.56 -8.26
C ALA A 56 6.15 7.22 -8.39
N TYR A 57 5.33 6.85 -7.41
CA TYR A 57 4.52 5.63 -7.45
C TYR A 57 3.57 5.63 -8.66
N MET A 58 2.84 6.74 -8.89
CA MET A 58 1.90 6.89 -10.00
C MET A 58 2.62 6.77 -11.36
N VAL A 59 3.70 7.52 -11.56
CA VAL A 59 4.47 7.52 -12.81
C VAL A 59 5.08 6.14 -13.07
N LEU A 60 5.68 5.53 -12.06
CA LEU A 60 6.32 4.22 -12.19
C LEU A 60 5.31 3.06 -12.27
N THR A 61 4.08 3.22 -11.78
CA THR A 61 3.00 2.26 -12.04
C THR A 61 2.65 2.25 -13.53
N PHE A 62 2.50 3.44 -14.13
CA PHE A 62 2.21 3.55 -15.57
C PHE A 62 3.36 3.01 -16.43
N ILE A 63 4.58 3.48 -16.20
CA ILE A 63 5.77 3.02 -16.91
C ILE A 63 5.99 1.52 -16.68
N GLY A 64 5.81 1.04 -15.45
CA GLY A 64 5.93 -0.36 -15.07
C GLY A 64 4.96 -1.26 -15.83
N GLY A 65 3.73 -0.81 -16.08
CA GLY A 65 2.77 -1.51 -16.93
C GLY A 65 3.31 -1.70 -18.35
N MET A 66 3.82 -0.64 -18.97
CA MET A 66 4.45 -0.69 -20.30
C MET A 66 5.69 -1.61 -20.31
N LEU A 67 6.51 -1.55 -19.26
CA LEU A 67 7.68 -2.43 -19.12
C LEU A 67 7.26 -3.91 -18.95
N CYS A 68 6.17 -4.19 -18.22
CA CYS A 68 5.61 -5.54 -18.08
C CYS A 68 5.18 -6.10 -19.44
N GLU A 69 4.55 -5.30 -20.29
CA GLU A 69 4.19 -5.70 -21.65
C GLU A 69 5.45 -5.98 -22.50
N LYS A 70 6.44 -5.09 -22.45
CA LYS A 70 7.65 -5.19 -23.30
C LYS A 70 8.62 -6.28 -22.87
N PHE A 71 8.94 -6.35 -21.58
CA PHE A 71 10.01 -7.20 -21.05
C PHE A 71 9.48 -8.44 -20.30
N GLY A 72 8.19 -8.47 -19.98
CA GLY A 72 7.51 -9.48 -19.17
C GLY A 72 7.55 -9.17 -17.68
N GLN A 73 6.48 -9.57 -17.00
CA GLN A 73 6.21 -9.25 -15.59
C GLN A 73 7.31 -9.66 -14.63
N LYS A 74 7.91 -10.86 -14.83
CA LYS A 74 8.98 -11.35 -13.96
C LYS A 74 10.20 -10.44 -13.94
N LYS A 75 10.61 -9.89 -15.08
CA LYS A 75 11.78 -9.00 -15.16
C LYS A 75 11.52 -7.67 -14.45
N VAL A 76 10.31 -7.10 -14.64
CA VAL A 76 9.90 -5.85 -13.98
C VAL A 76 9.79 -6.04 -12.47
N PHE A 77 9.24 -7.18 -12.06
CA PHE A 77 9.16 -7.55 -10.65
C PHE A 77 10.54 -7.63 -10.00
N LEU A 78 11.49 -8.37 -10.62
CA LEU A 78 12.86 -8.47 -10.12
C LEU A 78 13.57 -7.11 -10.10
N ALA A 79 13.39 -6.28 -11.13
CA ALA A 79 13.93 -4.92 -11.13
C ALA A 79 13.35 -4.08 -9.97
N GLY A 80 12.04 -4.15 -9.73
CA GLY A 80 11.39 -3.49 -8.61
C GLY A 80 11.94 -3.95 -7.25
N LEU A 81 12.10 -5.26 -7.04
CA LEU A 81 12.71 -5.81 -5.82
C LEU A 81 14.13 -5.28 -5.59
N MET A 82 14.94 -5.23 -6.63
CA MET A 82 16.32 -4.71 -6.54
C MET A 82 16.32 -3.22 -6.23
N VAL A 83 15.43 -2.43 -6.85
CA VAL A 83 15.29 -1.00 -6.57
C VAL A 83 14.88 -0.76 -5.10
N ILE A 84 13.92 -1.54 -4.57
CA ILE A 84 13.52 -1.44 -3.16
C ILE A 84 14.69 -1.79 -2.24
N PHE A 85 15.37 -2.92 -2.49
CA PHE A 85 16.53 -3.33 -1.71
C PHE A 85 17.58 -2.22 -1.64
N LEU A 86 18.03 -1.73 -2.80
CA LEU A 86 19.05 -0.68 -2.88
C LEU A 86 18.61 0.61 -2.20
N SER A 87 17.35 1.00 -2.35
CA SER A 87 16.80 2.20 -1.71
C SER A 87 16.74 2.08 -0.18
N LEU A 88 16.35 0.89 0.34
CA LEU A 88 16.31 0.65 1.79
C LEU A 88 17.72 0.62 2.41
N ILE A 89 18.69 0.02 1.71
CA ILE A 89 20.10 0.09 2.13
C ILE A 89 20.59 1.54 2.07
N PHE A 90 20.28 2.30 1.02
CA PHE A 90 20.62 3.72 0.94
C PHE A 90 20.00 4.52 2.10
N LEU A 91 18.71 4.26 2.42
CA LEU A 91 18.02 4.89 3.55
C LEU A 91 18.68 4.56 4.90
N SER A 92 19.25 3.37 5.06
CA SER A 92 19.94 3.00 6.30
C SER A 92 21.22 3.79 6.56
N PHE A 93 21.80 4.43 5.53
CA PHE A 93 22.96 5.32 5.64
C PHE A 93 22.62 6.80 5.55
N THR A 94 21.34 7.17 5.65
CA THR A 94 20.87 8.55 5.53
C THR A 94 21.47 9.45 6.63
N LYS A 95 22.05 10.58 6.22
CA LYS A 95 22.66 11.58 7.11
C LYS A 95 21.94 12.92 7.10
N ASN A 96 21.18 13.21 6.05
CA ASN A 96 20.47 14.48 5.87
C ASN A 96 19.13 14.28 5.19
N TYR A 97 18.29 15.31 5.21
CA TYR A 97 16.93 15.26 4.64
C TYR A 97 16.92 14.96 3.14
N LEU A 98 17.88 15.45 2.35
CA LEU A 98 17.94 15.19 0.91
C LEU A 98 18.14 13.70 0.61
N MET A 99 18.99 13.02 1.39
CA MET A 99 19.16 11.56 1.29
C MET A 99 17.87 10.82 1.68
N LEU A 100 17.19 11.26 2.74
CA LEU A 100 15.88 10.70 3.11
C LEU A 100 14.90 10.85 1.94
N TYR A 101 14.77 12.06 1.42
CA TYR A 101 13.86 12.38 0.32
C TYR A 101 14.12 11.51 -0.92
N THR A 102 15.35 11.46 -1.40
CA THR A 102 15.72 10.69 -2.59
C THR A 102 15.52 9.18 -2.37
N GLY A 103 15.91 8.65 -1.22
CA GLY A 103 15.73 7.24 -0.88
C GLY A 103 14.26 6.83 -0.83
N MET A 104 13.40 7.68 -0.24
CA MET A 104 11.96 7.43 -0.16
C MET A 104 11.30 7.46 -1.55
N VAL A 105 11.66 8.41 -2.41
CA VAL A 105 11.14 8.51 -3.79
C VAL A 105 11.54 7.28 -4.60
N ILE A 106 12.82 6.86 -4.52
CA ILE A 106 13.31 5.66 -5.20
C ILE A 106 12.61 4.39 -4.66
N SER A 107 12.41 4.29 -3.35
CA SER A 107 11.68 3.18 -2.74
C SER A 107 10.25 3.07 -3.28
N SER A 108 9.53 4.18 -3.34
CA SER A 108 8.16 4.22 -3.88
C SER A 108 8.10 3.82 -5.36
N ALA A 109 9.10 4.20 -6.14
CA ALA A 109 9.24 3.76 -7.54
C ALA A 109 9.40 2.23 -7.64
N GLY A 110 10.23 1.64 -6.80
CA GLY A 110 10.42 0.19 -6.73
C GLY A 110 9.14 -0.55 -6.30
N ILE A 111 8.42 -0.02 -5.29
CA ILE A 111 7.15 -0.58 -4.82
C ILE A 111 6.10 -0.55 -5.94
N ALA A 112 6.02 0.54 -6.71
CA ALA A 112 5.13 0.65 -7.87
C ALA A 112 5.38 -0.45 -8.91
N MET A 113 6.66 -0.71 -9.25
CA MET A 113 7.04 -1.77 -10.19
C MET A 113 6.65 -3.16 -9.69
N VAL A 114 6.82 -3.44 -8.40
CA VAL A 114 6.40 -4.70 -7.78
C VAL A 114 4.88 -4.81 -7.78
N ALA A 115 4.16 -3.77 -7.36
CA ALA A 115 2.70 -3.76 -7.27
C ALA A 115 2.04 -3.99 -8.65
N ILE A 116 2.47 -3.27 -9.70
CA ILE A 116 1.90 -3.46 -11.04
C ILE A 116 2.20 -4.86 -11.58
N SER A 117 3.40 -5.41 -11.29
CA SER A 117 3.74 -6.77 -11.69
C SER A 117 2.88 -7.81 -10.95
N CYS A 118 2.60 -7.63 -9.66
CA CYS A 118 1.68 -8.48 -8.90
C CYS A 118 0.27 -8.45 -9.50
N ASN A 119 -0.27 -7.25 -9.74
CA ASN A 119 -1.62 -7.06 -10.25
C ASN A 119 -1.80 -7.64 -11.66
N THR A 120 -0.77 -7.60 -12.50
CA THR A 120 -0.82 -8.14 -13.87
C THR A 120 -0.56 -9.65 -13.95
N VAL A 121 0.16 -10.23 -12.98
CA VAL A 121 0.45 -11.68 -12.93
C VAL A 121 -0.70 -12.46 -12.27
N LEU A 122 -1.36 -11.87 -11.27
CA LEU A 122 -2.38 -12.58 -10.51
C LEU A 122 -3.49 -13.17 -11.37
N PRO A 123 -4.11 -12.43 -12.31
CA PRO A 123 -5.17 -12.95 -13.18
C PRO A 123 -4.74 -14.18 -13.98
N ILE A 124 -3.46 -14.27 -14.35
CA ILE A 124 -2.92 -15.38 -15.14
C ILE A 124 -2.74 -16.65 -14.30
N LEU A 125 -2.35 -16.47 -13.03
CA LEU A 125 -2.16 -17.58 -12.11
C LEU A 125 -3.48 -18.10 -11.54
N ALA A 126 -4.46 -17.22 -11.40
CA ALA A 126 -5.76 -17.46 -10.79
C ALA A 126 -6.87 -17.54 -11.83
N LEU A 127 -6.83 -18.55 -12.71
CA LEU A 127 -7.83 -18.74 -13.77
C LEU A 127 -9.24 -19.03 -13.23
N THR A 128 -9.34 -19.59 -12.02
CA THR A 128 -10.60 -19.82 -11.31
C THR A 128 -10.60 -18.99 -10.02
N ALA A 129 -11.76 -18.45 -9.63
CA ALA A 129 -11.94 -17.62 -8.44
C ALA A 129 -11.02 -16.37 -8.38
N GLN A 130 -10.79 -15.73 -9.53
CA GLN A 130 -9.90 -14.59 -9.71
C GLN A 130 -10.20 -13.46 -8.74
N ASN A 131 -11.49 -13.09 -8.57
CA ASN A 131 -11.92 -12.03 -7.64
C ASN A 131 -11.61 -12.37 -6.18
N VAL A 132 -11.79 -13.64 -5.77
CA VAL A 132 -11.48 -14.07 -4.40
C VAL A 132 -9.98 -13.97 -4.14
N ILE A 133 -9.16 -14.43 -5.07
CA ILE A 133 -7.69 -14.42 -4.93
C ILE A 133 -7.17 -12.97 -4.95
N MET A 134 -7.75 -12.09 -5.75
CA MET A 134 -7.44 -10.65 -5.74
C MET A 134 -7.76 -10.03 -4.38
N ASN A 135 -8.94 -10.32 -3.82
CA ASN A 135 -9.31 -9.83 -2.49
C ASN A 135 -8.37 -10.35 -1.39
N VAL A 136 -7.97 -11.63 -1.46
CA VAL A 136 -6.98 -12.21 -0.52
C VAL A 136 -5.63 -11.50 -0.67
N MET A 137 -5.19 -11.21 -1.88
CA MET A 137 -3.94 -10.47 -2.13
C MET A 137 -3.98 -9.06 -1.48
N HIS A 138 -5.09 -8.34 -1.65
CA HIS A 138 -5.26 -7.03 -1.01
C HIS A 138 -5.46 -7.13 0.52
N ALA A 139 -6.02 -8.22 1.03
CA ALA A 139 -6.06 -8.49 2.45
C ALA A 139 -4.65 -8.77 3.03
N CYS A 140 -3.78 -9.44 2.28
CA CYS A 140 -2.37 -9.58 2.63
C CYS A 140 -1.66 -8.21 2.73
N TYR A 141 -1.99 -7.26 1.85
CA TYR A 141 -1.50 -5.88 1.96
C TYR A 141 -1.97 -5.22 3.26
N GLY A 142 -3.26 -5.33 3.60
CA GLY A 142 -3.80 -4.81 4.86
C GLY A 142 -3.18 -5.46 6.11
N LEU A 143 -2.93 -6.77 6.06
CA LEU A 143 -2.22 -7.50 7.12
C LEU A 143 -0.79 -6.97 7.30
N GLY A 144 -0.05 -6.79 6.20
CA GLY A 144 1.29 -6.19 6.22
C GLY A 144 1.29 -4.79 6.80
N SER A 145 0.31 -3.95 6.44
CA SER A 145 0.14 -2.61 7.01
C SER A 145 -0.09 -2.67 8.52
N SER A 146 -1.02 -3.51 8.98
CA SER A 146 -1.34 -3.67 10.41
C SER A 146 -0.12 -4.14 11.21
N VAL A 147 0.51 -5.23 10.80
CA VAL A 147 1.68 -5.80 11.49
C VAL A 147 2.87 -4.83 11.45
N GLY A 148 3.11 -4.20 10.31
CA GLY A 148 4.17 -3.21 10.14
C GLY A 148 4.02 -2.04 11.10
N GLN A 149 2.85 -1.41 11.16
CA GLN A 149 2.57 -0.27 12.03
C GLN A 149 2.78 -0.62 13.52
N GLY A 150 2.23 -1.76 13.96
CA GLY A 150 2.39 -2.20 15.36
C GLY A 150 3.82 -2.53 15.72
N LEU A 151 4.52 -3.27 14.85
CA LEU A 151 5.91 -3.68 15.07
C LEU A 151 6.85 -2.47 15.10
N PHE A 152 6.83 -1.63 14.06
CA PHE A 152 7.74 -0.49 13.94
C PHE A 152 7.43 0.60 14.97
N GLY A 153 6.16 0.83 15.32
CA GLY A 153 5.80 1.70 16.44
C GLY A 153 6.35 1.22 17.76
N SER A 154 6.29 -0.09 18.03
CA SER A 154 6.85 -0.69 19.25
C SER A 154 8.37 -0.64 19.27
N LEU A 155 9.04 -0.88 18.15
CA LEU A 155 10.51 -0.80 18.04
C LEU A 155 11.00 0.65 18.21
N THR A 156 10.30 1.61 17.60
CA THR A 156 10.61 3.04 17.76
C THR A 156 10.50 3.47 19.21
N ALA A 157 9.44 3.05 19.92
CA ALA A 157 9.25 3.35 21.32
C ALA A 157 10.32 2.73 22.24
N ARG A 158 10.97 1.63 21.81
CA ARG A 158 12.12 1.02 22.50
C ARG A 158 13.46 1.67 22.13
N GLY A 159 13.45 2.73 21.33
CA GLY A 159 14.66 3.45 20.92
C GLY A 159 15.42 2.80 19.76
N VAL A 160 14.85 1.81 19.08
CA VAL A 160 15.49 1.23 17.89
C VAL A 160 15.51 2.28 16.77
N ASN A 161 16.69 2.51 16.19
CA ASN A 161 16.83 3.48 15.11
C ASN A 161 16.12 3.01 13.84
N TRP A 162 15.38 3.89 13.19
CA TRP A 162 14.66 3.62 11.95
C TRP A 162 15.58 3.19 10.80
N ARG A 163 16.83 3.66 10.77
CA ARG A 163 17.85 3.21 9.80
C ARG A 163 18.16 1.73 9.94
N THR A 164 18.29 1.26 11.18
CA THR A 164 18.48 -0.18 11.48
C THR A 164 17.30 -1.00 11.00
N MET A 165 16.08 -0.48 11.21
CA MET A 165 14.86 -1.16 10.73
C MET A 165 14.86 -1.27 9.21
N TYR A 166 15.15 -0.19 8.48
CA TYR A 166 15.24 -0.23 7.00
C TYR A 166 16.35 -1.14 6.49
N PHE A 167 17.49 -1.20 7.20
CA PHE A 167 18.57 -2.13 6.87
C PHE A 167 18.09 -3.58 6.89
N PHE A 168 17.46 -4.02 7.99
CA PHE A 168 16.96 -5.39 8.10
C PHE A 168 15.83 -5.69 7.10
N VAL A 169 14.92 -4.77 6.89
CA VAL A 169 13.89 -4.92 5.86
C VAL A 169 14.52 -5.03 4.47
N GLY A 170 15.56 -4.25 4.18
CA GLY A 170 16.35 -4.36 2.95
C GLY A 170 16.93 -5.76 2.75
N LEU A 171 17.51 -6.35 3.81
CA LEU A 171 18.03 -7.73 3.73
C LEU A 171 16.93 -8.77 3.45
N VAL A 172 15.72 -8.57 4.01
CA VAL A 172 14.56 -9.42 3.68
C VAL A 172 14.21 -9.30 2.20
N TYR A 173 14.21 -8.08 1.63
CA TYR A 173 13.97 -7.88 0.19
C TYR A 173 15.04 -8.54 -0.68
N LEU A 174 16.32 -8.51 -0.27
CA LEU A 174 17.38 -9.21 -0.95
C LEU A 174 17.15 -10.74 -0.94
N ALA A 175 16.81 -11.31 0.21
CA ALA A 175 16.52 -12.73 0.33
C ALA A 175 15.34 -13.13 -0.59
N VAL A 176 14.25 -12.34 -0.59
CA VAL A 176 13.10 -12.57 -1.47
C VAL A 176 13.50 -12.44 -2.95
N PHE A 177 14.32 -11.44 -3.30
CA PHE A 177 14.83 -11.27 -4.66
C PHE A 177 15.59 -12.54 -5.12
N ILE A 178 16.51 -13.06 -4.31
CA ILE A 178 17.28 -14.26 -4.61
C ILE A 178 16.34 -15.47 -4.81
N CYS A 179 15.39 -15.66 -3.90
CA CYS A 179 14.41 -16.75 -4.00
C CYS A 179 13.54 -16.60 -5.26
N PHE A 180 13.11 -15.37 -5.59
CA PHE A 180 12.22 -15.12 -6.71
C PHE A 180 12.86 -15.33 -8.09
N ILE A 181 14.21 -15.28 -8.20
CA ILE A 181 14.93 -15.62 -9.42
C ILE A 181 14.54 -17.02 -9.90
N PHE A 182 14.34 -17.97 -8.98
CA PHE A 182 14.01 -19.36 -9.28
C PHE A 182 12.51 -19.61 -9.50
N VAL A 183 11.64 -18.66 -9.18
CA VAL A 183 10.19 -18.79 -9.39
C VAL A 183 9.86 -18.62 -10.88
N LYS A 184 9.12 -19.56 -11.45
CA LYS A 184 8.64 -19.47 -12.83
C LYS A 184 7.29 -18.76 -12.86
N ILE A 185 7.20 -17.68 -13.62
CA ILE A 185 5.95 -16.95 -13.89
C ILE A 185 5.62 -17.14 -15.38
N PRO A 186 4.38 -17.52 -15.71
CA PRO A 186 3.94 -17.56 -17.11
C PRO A 186 3.96 -16.13 -17.69
N ARG A 187 4.27 -16.01 -18.97
CA ARG A 187 4.13 -14.74 -19.69
C ARG A 187 2.65 -14.49 -20.03
N THR A 188 2.22 -13.26 -19.84
CA THR A 188 0.95 -12.81 -20.42
C THR A 188 1.04 -12.75 -21.93
N GLU A 189 -0.02 -13.21 -22.61
CA GLU A 189 -0.21 -12.84 -24.01
C GLU A 189 -0.48 -11.33 -24.10
N ILE A 190 0.21 -10.67 -25.02
CA ILE A 190 0.03 -9.22 -25.25
C ILE A 190 -1.37 -9.04 -25.84
N VAL A 191 -2.23 -8.27 -25.15
CA VAL A 191 -3.53 -7.85 -25.68
C VAL A 191 -3.30 -7.12 -26.99
N LYS A 192 -3.97 -7.56 -28.06
CA LYS A 192 -3.82 -6.94 -29.39
C LYS A 192 -4.19 -5.46 -29.30
N GLU A 193 -3.41 -4.60 -29.95
CA GLU A 193 -3.58 -3.13 -29.93
C GLU A 193 -5.00 -2.66 -30.29
N LYS A 194 -5.74 -3.43 -31.10
CA LYS A 194 -7.12 -3.11 -31.53
C LYS A 194 -8.17 -3.09 -30.40
N ASP A 195 -7.87 -3.72 -29.26
CA ASP A 195 -8.81 -3.85 -28.15
C ASP A 195 -8.45 -2.90 -26.96
N LYS A 196 -7.47 -2.04 -27.17
CA LYS A 196 -7.03 -1.10 -26.12
C LYS A 196 -7.82 0.20 -26.20
N MET A 197 -8.55 0.52 -25.14
CA MET A 197 -9.16 1.84 -24.96
C MET A 197 -8.07 2.90 -24.83
N THR A 198 -8.18 3.98 -25.59
CA THR A 198 -7.24 5.11 -25.47
C THR A 198 -7.50 5.92 -24.19
N ILE A 199 -6.48 6.62 -23.68
CA ILE A 199 -6.62 7.50 -22.51
C ILE A 199 -7.70 8.56 -22.74
N ILE A 200 -7.80 9.09 -23.97
CA ILE A 200 -8.79 10.12 -24.34
C ILE A 200 -10.20 9.53 -24.28
N GLU A 201 -10.42 8.33 -24.80
CA GLU A 201 -11.72 7.64 -24.72
C GLU A 201 -12.10 7.35 -23.25
N ALA A 202 -11.16 6.92 -22.42
CA ALA A 202 -11.40 6.71 -21.00
C ALA A 202 -11.79 8.00 -20.27
N LEU A 203 -11.09 9.09 -20.51
CA LEU A 203 -11.37 10.41 -19.92
C LEU A 203 -12.64 11.07 -20.48
N SER A 204 -13.09 10.66 -21.65
CA SER A 204 -14.36 11.12 -22.25
C SER A 204 -15.57 10.39 -21.67
N ASN A 205 -15.38 9.24 -21.03
CA ASN A 205 -16.45 8.46 -20.42
C ASN A 205 -16.74 8.96 -18.99
N LYS A 206 -17.89 9.61 -18.80
CA LYS A 206 -18.30 10.19 -17.51
C LYS A 206 -18.35 9.17 -16.37
N VAL A 207 -18.69 7.92 -16.67
CA VAL A 207 -18.77 6.84 -15.67
C VAL A 207 -17.37 6.48 -15.20
N ILE A 208 -16.42 6.31 -16.12
CA ILE A 208 -15.01 6.04 -15.78
C ILE A 208 -14.44 7.18 -14.96
N VAL A 209 -14.67 8.42 -15.36
CA VAL A 209 -14.20 9.60 -14.62
C VAL A 209 -14.80 9.65 -13.21
N ALA A 210 -16.09 9.35 -13.04
CA ALA A 210 -16.73 9.30 -11.73
C ALA A 210 -16.09 8.22 -10.82
N TYR A 211 -15.81 7.03 -11.37
CA TYR A 211 -15.09 5.98 -10.62
C TYR A 211 -13.66 6.39 -10.26
N MET A 212 -12.93 7.01 -11.18
CA MET A 212 -11.58 7.52 -10.92
C MET A 212 -11.57 8.56 -9.80
N LEU A 213 -12.53 9.48 -9.80
CA LEU A 213 -12.67 10.49 -8.74
C LEU A 213 -13.03 9.86 -7.39
N ALA A 214 -13.99 8.94 -7.37
CA ALA A 214 -14.39 8.24 -6.15
C ALA A 214 -13.22 7.43 -5.56
N LEU A 215 -12.50 6.70 -6.39
CA LEU A 215 -11.31 5.94 -5.98
C LEU A 215 -10.19 6.88 -5.50
N GLY A 216 -9.98 8.00 -6.19
CA GLY A 216 -8.97 9.01 -5.81
C GLY A 216 -9.25 9.61 -4.45
N LEU A 217 -10.49 10.02 -4.18
CA LEU A 217 -10.91 10.57 -2.87
C LEU A 217 -10.78 9.53 -1.75
N TYR A 218 -11.14 8.28 -2.03
CA TYR A 218 -10.96 7.18 -1.09
C TYR A 218 -9.48 6.97 -0.75
N VAL A 219 -8.61 6.84 -1.77
CA VAL A 219 -7.16 6.65 -1.58
C VAL A 219 -6.55 7.85 -0.85
N PHE A 220 -7.00 9.07 -1.17
CA PHE A 220 -6.58 10.29 -0.45
C PHE A 220 -6.87 10.19 1.05
N THR A 221 -8.07 9.71 1.43
CA THR A 221 -8.46 9.54 2.83
C THR A 221 -7.63 8.44 3.51
N GLU A 222 -7.47 7.29 2.86
CA GLU A 222 -6.65 6.16 3.37
C GLU A 222 -5.21 6.61 3.61
N GLN A 223 -4.59 7.26 2.64
CA GLN A 223 -3.21 7.77 2.74
C GLN A 223 -3.07 8.91 3.75
N GLY A 224 -4.09 9.75 3.88
CA GLY A 224 -4.14 10.79 4.90
C GLY A 224 -4.06 10.19 6.31
N ILE A 225 -4.89 9.19 6.61
CA ILE A 225 -4.84 8.47 7.90
C ILE A 225 -3.52 7.72 8.05
N SER A 226 -3.10 6.96 7.04
CA SER A 226 -1.88 6.16 7.09
C SER A 226 -0.64 7.00 7.44
N ASN A 227 -0.49 8.16 6.84
CA ASN A 227 0.71 8.97 6.98
C ASN A 227 0.64 9.96 8.15
N TRP A 228 -0.55 10.52 8.46
CA TRP A 228 -0.64 11.62 9.41
C TRP A 228 -1.23 11.25 10.76
N PHE A 229 -1.85 10.09 10.94
CA PHE A 229 -2.54 9.73 12.17
C PHE A 229 -1.60 9.66 13.38
N VAL A 230 -0.39 9.09 13.21
CA VAL A 230 0.61 9.04 14.29
C VAL A 230 1.12 10.44 14.64
N ASN A 231 1.40 11.28 13.63
CA ASN A 231 1.80 12.67 13.82
C ASN A 231 0.73 13.47 14.56
N TYR A 232 -0.54 13.31 14.16
CA TYR A 232 -1.70 13.92 14.81
C TYR A 232 -1.82 13.52 16.28
N MET A 233 -1.68 12.22 16.59
CA MET A 233 -1.73 11.72 17.95
C MET A 233 -0.58 12.23 18.83
N LYS A 234 0.64 12.24 18.26
CA LYS A 234 1.82 12.67 19.01
C LYS A 234 1.79 14.15 19.33
N TYR A 235 1.60 15.02 18.35
CA TYR A 235 1.69 16.46 18.51
C TYR A 235 0.38 17.10 19.00
N GLY A 236 -0.77 16.54 18.67
CA GLY A 236 -2.06 17.04 19.12
C GLY A 236 -2.43 16.61 20.54
N TYR A 237 -2.03 15.39 20.95
CA TYR A 237 -2.52 14.79 22.20
C TYR A 237 -1.43 14.18 23.09
N ASN A 238 -0.14 14.35 22.76
CA ASN A 238 0.99 13.79 23.51
C ASN A 238 0.89 12.26 23.71
N ILE A 239 0.41 11.54 22.70
CA ILE A 239 0.36 10.08 22.68
C ILE A 239 1.72 9.58 22.20
N ASN A 240 2.33 8.64 22.93
CA ASN A 240 3.63 8.08 22.56
C ASN A 240 3.54 7.23 21.28
N GLU A 241 4.69 7.02 20.64
CA GLU A 241 4.80 6.34 19.34
C GLU A 241 4.26 4.90 19.37
N GLN A 242 4.47 4.17 20.47
CA GLN A 242 3.97 2.81 20.64
C GLN A 242 2.44 2.77 20.59
N LYS A 243 1.79 3.61 21.39
CA LYS A 243 0.32 3.66 21.48
C LYS A 243 -0.28 4.20 20.17
N ALA A 244 0.36 5.20 19.56
CA ALA A 244 -0.05 5.72 18.27
C ALA A 244 0.08 4.66 17.14
N GLY A 245 1.19 3.92 17.11
CA GLY A 245 1.39 2.80 16.20
C GLY A 245 0.34 1.69 16.40
N MET A 246 -0.06 1.40 17.66
CA MET A 246 -1.13 0.43 17.96
C MET A 246 -2.49 0.88 17.41
N TYR A 247 -2.87 2.16 17.51
CA TYR A 247 -4.10 2.66 16.93
C TYR A 247 -4.10 2.58 15.40
N LEU A 248 -2.97 2.92 14.77
CA LEU A 248 -2.84 2.80 13.32
C LEU A 248 -2.81 1.33 12.87
N SER A 249 -2.16 0.45 13.64
CA SER A 249 -2.23 -1.00 13.45
C SER A 249 -3.66 -1.53 13.54
N LEU A 250 -4.42 -1.07 14.53
CA LEU A 250 -5.85 -1.41 14.69
C LEU A 250 -6.68 -0.94 13.49
N PHE A 251 -6.43 0.27 12.98
CA PHE A 251 -7.09 0.77 11.77
C PHE A 251 -6.88 -0.21 10.60
N PHE A 252 -5.64 -0.62 10.31
CA PHE A 252 -5.35 -1.53 9.22
C PHE A 252 -5.80 -2.97 9.47
N ALA A 253 -5.83 -3.44 10.73
CA ALA A 253 -6.39 -4.75 11.07
C ALA A 253 -7.89 -4.80 10.78
N ILE A 254 -8.64 -3.80 11.24
CA ILE A 254 -10.09 -3.67 11.00
C ILE A 254 -10.35 -3.46 9.50
N PHE A 255 -9.53 -2.67 8.84
CA PHE A 255 -9.55 -2.45 7.40
C PHE A 255 -9.37 -3.77 6.60
N THR A 256 -8.45 -4.63 7.03
CA THR A 256 -8.24 -5.96 6.44
C THR A 256 -9.46 -6.85 6.57
N ILE A 257 -10.08 -6.87 7.77
CA ILE A 257 -11.32 -7.61 8.02
C ILE A 257 -12.43 -7.11 7.08
N GLY A 258 -12.58 -5.80 6.94
CA GLY A 258 -13.56 -5.21 6.04
C GLY A 258 -13.35 -5.61 4.58
N ARG A 259 -12.11 -5.68 4.10
CA ARG A 259 -11.78 -6.17 2.73
C ARG A 259 -12.14 -7.64 2.54
N LEU A 260 -11.87 -8.52 3.51
CA LEU A 260 -12.19 -9.95 3.41
C LEU A 260 -13.70 -10.21 3.36
N PHE A 261 -14.47 -9.51 4.17
CA PHE A 261 -15.91 -9.75 4.28
C PHE A 261 -16.76 -8.82 3.40
N GLY A 262 -16.22 -7.67 3.01
CA GLY A 262 -16.93 -6.66 2.23
C GLY A 262 -17.44 -7.16 0.89
N GLY A 263 -16.64 -7.98 0.19
CA GLY A 263 -17.03 -8.59 -1.08
C GLY A 263 -18.33 -9.39 -0.98
N PHE A 264 -18.47 -10.23 0.07
CA PHE A 264 -19.70 -11.03 0.29
C PHE A 264 -20.94 -10.17 0.57
N VAL A 265 -20.75 -9.05 1.27
CA VAL A 265 -21.86 -8.13 1.57
C VAL A 265 -22.31 -7.39 0.31
N VAL A 266 -21.34 -6.99 -0.52
CA VAL A 266 -21.57 -6.28 -1.78
C VAL A 266 -22.30 -7.16 -2.79
N GLU A 267 -21.88 -8.41 -2.97
CA GLU A 267 -22.56 -9.37 -3.86
C GLU A 267 -24.02 -9.58 -3.48
N LYS A 268 -24.35 -9.63 -2.18
CA LYS A 268 -25.72 -9.87 -1.72
C LYS A 268 -26.63 -8.64 -1.79
N ARG A 269 -26.11 -7.43 -1.63
CA ARG A 269 -26.91 -6.21 -1.43
C ARG A 269 -26.75 -5.17 -2.55
N GLY A 270 -25.93 -5.45 -3.55
CA GLY A 270 -25.65 -4.59 -4.70
C GLY A 270 -24.58 -3.52 -4.42
N TYR A 271 -23.75 -3.30 -5.44
CA TYR A 271 -22.56 -2.46 -5.35
C TYR A 271 -22.84 -1.02 -4.89
N PHE A 272 -23.72 -0.31 -5.58
CA PHE A 272 -24.00 1.10 -5.29
C PHE A 272 -24.57 1.33 -3.89
N ASN A 273 -25.51 0.47 -3.47
CA ASN A 273 -26.17 0.62 -2.16
C ASN A 273 -25.21 0.43 -0.99
N ILE A 274 -24.25 -0.45 -1.13
CA ILE A 274 -23.25 -0.68 -0.08
C ILE A 274 -22.17 0.40 -0.13
N LEU A 275 -21.66 0.72 -1.32
CA LEU A 275 -20.56 1.66 -1.50
C LEU A 275 -20.86 3.03 -0.86
N TYR A 276 -21.98 3.68 -1.24
CA TYR A 276 -22.28 5.00 -0.69
C TYR A 276 -22.58 4.98 0.81
N LYS A 277 -23.24 3.92 1.33
CA LYS A 277 -23.54 3.79 2.76
C LYS A 277 -22.25 3.61 3.57
N THR A 278 -21.35 2.76 3.12
CA THR A 278 -20.08 2.51 3.81
C THR A 278 -19.20 3.75 3.79
N LEU A 279 -19.13 4.49 2.69
CA LEU A 279 -18.41 5.76 2.63
C LEU A 279 -18.98 6.81 3.59
N ILE A 280 -20.30 6.98 3.64
CA ILE A 280 -20.94 7.94 4.56
C ILE A 280 -20.68 7.54 6.01
N ILE A 281 -20.87 6.25 6.37
CA ILE A 281 -20.63 5.78 7.74
C ILE A 281 -19.15 5.94 8.12
N GLY A 282 -18.23 5.55 7.22
CA GLY A 282 -16.80 5.71 7.44
C GLY A 282 -16.39 7.16 7.65
N ALA A 283 -16.90 8.08 6.82
CA ALA A 283 -16.64 9.50 6.94
C ALA A 283 -17.24 10.06 8.26
N ALA A 284 -18.48 9.71 8.61
CA ALA A 284 -19.13 10.14 9.85
C ALA A 284 -18.33 9.67 11.08
N LEU A 285 -17.88 8.40 11.10
CA LEU A 285 -17.06 7.89 12.20
C LEU A 285 -15.71 8.59 12.27
N CYS A 286 -15.05 8.84 11.13
CA CYS A 286 -13.79 9.56 11.09
C CYS A 286 -13.95 10.98 11.64
N ILE A 287 -14.96 11.72 11.19
CA ILE A 287 -15.25 13.09 11.67
C ILE A 287 -15.59 13.06 13.16
N LEU A 288 -16.45 12.15 13.61
CA LEU A 288 -16.79 11.99 15.02
C LEU A 288 -15.54 11.72 15.87
N GLY A 289 -14.67 10.83 15.39
CA GLY A 289 -13.42 10.52 16.07
C GLY A 289 -12.49 11.73 16.18
N LEU A 290 -12.40 12.56 15.13
CA LEU A 290 -11.63 13.80 15.15
C LEU A 290 -12.23 14.83 16.15
N LEU A 291 -13.56 14.96 16.19
CA LEU A 291 -14.26 15.87 17.12
C LEU A 291 -14.11 15.46 18.58
N LEU A 292 -14.06 14.16 18.87
CA LEU A 292 -13.84 13.63 20.22
C LEU A 292 -12.37 13.69 20.67
N GLY A 293 -11.48 14.09 19.81
CA GLY A 293 -10.06 14.28 20.09
C GLY A 293 -9.40 13.02 20.66
N ARG A 294 -8.73 13.12 21.81
CA ARG A 294 -7.99 11.99 22.40
C ARG A 294 -8.84 10.71 22.60
N ASN A 295 -10.12 10.87 22.90
CA ASN A 295 -11.05 9.75 23.14
C ASN A 295 -11.59 9.14 21.85
N GLY A 296 -11.42 9.83 20.72
CA GLY A 296 -11.90 9.40 19.40
C GLY A 296 -10.96 8.49 18.60
N MET A 297 -9.74 8.19 19.09
CA MET A 297 -8.73 7.46 18.32
C MET A 297 -9.21 6.05 17.92
N VAL A 298 -9.93 5.35 18.80
CA VAL A 298 -10.51 4.04 18.48
C VAL A 298 -11.59 4.18 17.41
N ILE A 299 -12.39 5.24 17.45
CA ILE A 299 -13.47 5.47 16.48
C ILE A 299 -12.89 5.74 15.09
N ILE A 300 -11.79 6.51 15.00
CA ILE A 300 -11.05 6.69 13.75
C ILE A 300 -10.53 5.34 13.25
N SER A 301 -9.98 4.50 14.14
CA SER A 301 -9.51 3.16 13.76
C SER A 301 -10.65 2.28 13.24
N VAL A 302 -11.84 2.34 13.84
CA VAL A 302 -13.03 1.58 13.42
C VAL A 302 -13.57 2.07 12.07
N SER A 303 -13.39 3.35 11.71
CA SER A 303 -13.81 3.87 10.39
C SER A 303 -13.14 3.12 9.23
N GLY A 304 -11.97 2.52 9.45
CA GLY A 304 -11.26 1.68 8.50
C GLY A 304 -12.09 0.50 7.97
N LEU A 305 -13.00 -0.06 8.78
CA LEU A 305 -13.91 -1.14 8.34
C LEU A 305 -14.75 -0.71 7.12
N PHE A 306 -15.27 0.49 7.19
CA PHE A 306 -16.20 1.01 6.18
C PHE A 306 -15.45 1.52 4.95
N PHE A 307 -14.31 2.15 5.12
CA PHE A 307 -13.47 2.58 4.00
C PHE A 307 -12.91 1.41 3.20
N SER A 308 -12.60 0.28 3.86
CA SER A 308 -11.96 -0.89 3.23
C SER A 308 -12.81 -1.56 2.15
N ILE A 309 -14.14 -1.46 2.24
CA ILE A 309 -15.10 -2.07 1.30
C ILE A 309 -15.06 -1.35 -0.06
N THR A 310 -14.59 -0.11 -0.11
CA THR A 310 -14.61 0.73 -1.31
C THR A 310 -13.68 0.19 -2.41
N PHE A 311 -12.46 -0.22 -2.07
CA PHE A 311 -11.45 -0.61 -3.07
C PHE A 311 -11.84 -1.87 -3.86
N PRO A 312 -12.24 -3.01 -3.22
CA PRO A 312 -12.61 -4.21 -3.97
C PRO A 312 -13.88 -4.06 -4.81
N THR A 313 -14.65 -3.00 -4.56
CA THR A 313 -15.91 -2.72 -5.30
C THR A 313 -15.72 -1.78 -6.48
N THR A 314 -14.56 -1.11 -6.57
CA THR A 314 -14.26 -0.13 -7.62
C THR A 314 -13.20 -0.59 -8.60
N VAL A 315 -12.50 -1.67 -8.30
CA VAL A 315 -11.47 -2.34 -9.13
C VAL A 315 -12.02 -3.66 -9.69
#